data_a1b4a3f48f42cd9803566950517719b7
#
_entry.id   a1b4a3f48f42cd9803566950517719b7
#
_cell.length_a   1.000
_cell.length_b   1.000
_cell.length_c   1.000
_cell.angle_alpha   90.00
_cell.angle_beta   90.00
_cell.angle_gamma   90.00
#
_symmetry.space_group_name_H-M   'P 1'
#
loop_
_entity.id
_entity.type
_entity.pdbx_description
1 polymer ?
#
loop_
_entity_poly.entity_id
_entity_poly.type
_entity_poly.pdbx_seq_one_letter_code
_entity_poly.pdbx_strand_id
1 'polypeptide(L)'
;MWICPGLTAERINPMPEARELLHSNLHEVFSERNPERRWAAISKTYTEDVTFIDPDGKFVGWQAVNDQAQHLLDGLVAGYVFEEDGPRYEVADTAALAWRFGPPGKPVARGLDVLTIRDGRVSGVITLIHPEQDA
;
A
#
# COMPACT_ATOMS: atom_id res chain seq x y z
N MET A 1 19.53 -8.66 20.14
CA MET A 1 18.59 -7.85 19.72
C MET A 1 18.89 -6.42 20.06
N TRP A 2 18.69 -5.59 19.20
CA TRP A 2 18.98 -4.27 19.56
C TRP A 2 17.70 -3.54 19.80
N ILE A 3 17.70 -2.84 20.87
CA ILE A 3 16.65 -2.00 21.20
C ILE A 3 17.25 -0.69 21.38
N CYS A 4 16.65 0.31 20.94
CA CYS A 4 17.18 1.62 21.13
C CYS A 4 16.35 2.29 22.17
N PRO A 5 16.74 2.19 23.39
CA PRO A 5 15.90 2.73 24.46
C PRO A 5 15.60 4.19 24.29
N GLY A 6 16.55 4.91 23.76
CA GLY A 6 16.31 6.31 23.59
C GLY A 6 15.30 6.63 22.53
N LEU A 7 14.96 5.68 21.71
CA LEU A 7 13.98 5.92 20.70
C LEU A 7 12.60 5.95 21.21
N THR A 8 12.34 5.25 22.29
CA THR A 8 11.00 5.11 22.75
C THR A 8 10.34 6.42 22.97
N ALA A 9 11.00 7.30 23.63
CA ALA A 9 10.35 8.54 23.99
C ALA A 9 10.13 9.41 22.79
N GLU A 10 11.01 9.35 21.85
CA GLU A 10 10.91 10.28 20.79
C GLU A 10 10.00 9.93 19.70
N ARG A 11 9.75 8.66 19.53
CA ARG A 11 8.96 8.27 18.45
C ARG A 11 7.65 7.81 18.83
N ILE A 12 7.19 8.21 19.93
CA ILE A 12 5.95 7.81 20.38
C ILE A 12 4.87 8.18 19.47
N ASN A 13 4.89 9.35 18.91
CA ASN A 13 3.74 9.85 18.32
C ASN A 13 3.56 9.56 16.87
N PRO A 14 4.52 9.54 16.02
CA PRO A 14 4.21 9.49 14.61
C PRO A 14 3.90 8.13 14.08
N MET A 15 4.31 7.10 14.75
CA MET A 15 4.35 5.83 14.10
C MET A 15 3.04 5.10 13.94
N PRO A 16 2.01 5.32 14.76
CA PRO A 16 0.76 4.62 14.47
C PRO A 16 0.24 4.91 13.10
N GLU A 17 0.58 6.05 12.56
CA GLU A 17 0.07 6.42 11.26
C GLU A 17 0.65 5.61 10.14
N ALA A 18 1.91 5.18 10.28
CA ALA A 18 2.52 4.37 9.24
C ALA A 18 1.76 3.07 9.02
N ARG A 19 1.33 2.44 10.10
CA ARG A 19 0.58 1.19 9.97
C ARG A 19 -0.79 1.43 9.39
N GLU A 20 -1.40 2.55 9.72
CA GLU A 20 -2.69 2.88 9.16
C GLU A 20 -2.58 3.21 7.70
N LEU A 21 -1.48 3.83 7.28
CA LEU A 21 -1.27 4.13 5.88
C LEU A 21 -1.07 2.86 5.05
N LEU A 22 -0.38 1.87 5.61
CA LEU A 22 -0.27 0.57 4.95
C LEU A 22 -1.66 -0.05 4.76
N HIS A 23 -2.49 0.03 5.77
CA HIS A 23 -3.86 -0.48 5.69
C HIS A 23 -4.65 0.26 4.61
N SER A 24 -4.60 1.58 4.63
CA SER A 24 -5.37 2.38 3.69
C SER A 24 -4.95 2.13 2.26
N ASN A 25 -3.65 2.05 2.02
CA ASN A 25 -3.15 1.81 0.68
C ASN A 25 -3.69 0.49 0.12
N LEU A 26 -3.62 -0.58 0.88
CA LEU A 26 -4.03 -1.88 0.38
C LEU A 26 -5.55 -2.05 0.38
N HIS A 27 -6.21 -1.70 1.46
CA HIS A 27 -7.61 -2.04 1.64
C HIS A 27 -8.58 -0.94 1.23
N GLU A 28 -8.19 0.32 1.34
CA GLU A 28 -9.11 1.42 1.06
C GLU A 28 -8.88 2.03 -0.31
N VAL A 29 -7.74 1.77 -0.93
CA VAL A 29 -7.46 2.26 -2.27
C VAL A 29 -7.47 1.12 -3.27
N PHE A 30 -6.53 0.19 -3.16
CA PHE A 30 -6.37 -0.84 -4.20
C PHE A 30 -7.34 -2.00 -4.09
N SER A 31 -8.08 -2.12 -2.99
CA SER A 31 -9.14 -3.10 -2.86
C SER A 31 -10.53 -2.47 -2.92
N GLU A 32 -10.62 -1.16 -3.05
CA GLU A 32 -11.91 -0.49 -2.97
C GLU A 32 -12.51 -0.32 -4.36
N ARG A 33 -13.60 -0.99 -4.64
CA ARG A 33 -14.24 -0.96 -5.94
C ARG A 33 -15.17 0.23 -6.13
N ASN A 34 -15.64 0.83 -5.05
CA ASN A 34 -16.51 2.00 -5.15
C ASN A 34 -15.65 3.24 -5.42
N PRO A 35 -15.83 3.91 -6.58
CA PRO A 35 -14.94 5.01 -6.94
C PRO A 35 -15.00 6.18 -5.98
N GLU A 36 -16.14 6.45 -5.38
CA GLU A 36 -16.26 7.59 -4.47
C GLU A 36 -15.54 7.34 -3.17
N ARG A 37 -15.68 6.14 -2.62
CA ARG A 37 -14.96 5.80 -1.40
C ARG A 37 -13.47 5.74 -1.66
N ARG A 38 -13.06 5.22 -2.82
CA ARG A 38 -11.65 5.16 -3.16
C ARG A 38 -11.05 6.56 -3.29
N TRP A 39 -11.76 7.47 -3.94
CA TRP A 39 -11.27 8.83 -4.09
C TRP A 39 -11.12 9.51 -2.73
N ALA A 40 -12.07 9.31 -1.83
CA ALA A 40 -11.97 9.85 -0.49
C ALA A 40 -10.75 9.30 0.24
N ALA A 41 -10.48 8.01 0.09
CA ALA A 41 -9.31 7.40 0.70
C ALA A 41 -8.02 7.94 0.09
N ILE A 42 -7.97 8.10 -1.22
CA ILE A 42 -6.80 8.64 -1.90
C ILE A 42 -6.47 10.03 -1.37
N SER A 43 -7.47 10.91 -1.30
CA SER A 43 -7.22 12.29 -0.90
C SER A 43 -6.80 12.39 0.56
N LYS A 44 -7.14 11.40 1.37
CA LYS A 44 -6.76 11.39 2.77
C LYS A 44 -5.41 10.71 2.97
N THR A 45 -5.08 9.72 2.17
CA THR A 45 -3.92 8.85 2.38
C THR A 45 -2.66 9.37 1.71
N TYR A 46 -2.78 9.96 0.52
CA TYR A 46 -1.61 10.32 -0.28
C TYR A 46 -1.38 11.82 -0.33
N THR A 47 -0.11 12.20 -0.49
CA THR A 47 0.20 13.59 -0.82
C THR A 47 -0.28 13.86 -2.25
N GLU A 48 -0.48 15.14 -2.58
CA GLU A 48 -0.99 15.47 -3.91
C GLU A 48 -0.01 15.10 -5.01
N ASP A 49 1.27 15.07 -4.68
CA ASP A 49 2.31 14.73 -5.65
C ASP A 49 2.78 13.29 -5.52
N VAL A 50 1.98 12.42 -4.94
CA VAL A 50 2.35 11.02 -4.72
C VAL A 50 2.83 10.38 -6.01
N THR A 51 3.85 9.50 -5.88
CA THR A 51 4.29 8.67 -6.99
C THR A 51 3.98 7.23 -6.69
N PHE A 52 3.44 6.52 -7.66
CA PHE A 52 3.12 5.11 -7.54
C PHE A 52 3.85 4.39 -8.68
N ILE A 53 4.63 3.38 -8.32
CA ILE A 53 5.40 2.60 -9.29
C ILE A 53 5.00 1.14 -9.14
N ASP A 54 4.60 0.53 -10.24
CA ASP A 54 4.31 -0.90 -10.29
C ASP A 54 4.81 -1.43 -11.64
N PRO A 55 4.58 -2.71 -11.97
CA PRO A 55 5.08 -3.23 -13.24
C PRO A 55 4.55 -2.52 -14.49
N ASP A 56 3.43 -1.83 -14.39
CA ASP A 56 2.88 -1.10 -15.53
C ASP A 56 3.58 0.24 -15.75
N GLY A 57 4.25 0.78 -14.74
CA GLY A 57 4.98 2.03 -14.92
C GLY A 57 4.91 2.93 -13.70
N LYS A 58 5.06 4.22 -13.94
CA LYS A 58 5.07 5.22 -12.89
C LYS A 58 3.91 6.18 -13.08
N PHE A 59 3.18 6.43 -12.02
CA PHE A 59 1.97 7.24 -12.02
C PHE A 59 2.12 8.33 -10.96
N VAL A 60 1.83 9.56 -11.30
CA VAL A 60 2.06 10.70 -10.41
C VAL A 60 0.75 11.43 -10.17
N GLY A 61 0.43 11.65 -8.89
CA GLY A 61 -0.74 12.42 -8.49
C GLY A 61 -1.97 11.58 -8.25
N TRP A 62 -2.95 12.16 -7.60
CA TRP A 62 -4.15 11.44 -7.17
C TRP A 62 -4.92 10.83 -8.33
N GLN A 63 -5.10 11.59 -9.40
CA GLN A 63 -5.90 11.10 -10.53
C GLN A 63 -5.22 9.90 -11.17
N ALA A 64 -3.91 9.97 -11.36
CA ALA A 64 -3.18 8.87 -11.99
C ALA A 64 -3.23 7.61 -11.13
N VAL A 65 -3.09 7.77 -9.81
CA VAL A 65 -3.18 6.64 -8.91
C VAL A 65 -4.58 6.04 -8.93
N ASN A 66 -5.60 6.89 -8.92
CA ASN A 66 -6.97 6.41 -8.98
C ASN A 66 -7.25 5.66 -10.28
N ASP A 67 -6.77 6.19 -11.40
CA ASP A 67 -6.96 5.54 -12.69
C ASP A 67 -6.26 4.19 -12.73
N GLN A 68 -5.04 4.11 -12.16
CA GLN A 68 -4.32 2.85 -12.13
C GLN A 68 -5.02 1.84 -11.23
N ALA A 69 -5.53 2.28 -10.07
CA ALA A 69 -6.28 1.39 -9.19
C ALA A 69 -7.52 0.85 -9.91
N GLN A 70 -8.24 1.72 -10.61
CA GLN A 70 -9.42 1.28 -11.35
C GLN A 70 -9.04 0.29 -12.45
N HIS A 71 -7.95 0.56 -13.16
CA HIS A 71 -7.47 -0.33 -14.20
C HIS A 71 -7.15 -1.71 -13.64
N LEU A 72 -6.46 -1.77 -12.52
CA LEU A 72 -6.13 -3.04 -11.90
C LEU A 72 -7.38 -3.76 -11.42
N LEU A 73 -8.30 -3.03 -10.79
CA LEU A 73 -9.52 -3.64 -10.29
C LEU A 73 -10.41 -4.17 -11.43
N ASP A 74 -10.43 -3.48 -12.55
CA ASP A 74 -11.21 -3.92 -13.69
C ASP A 74 -10.69 -5.24 -14.26
N GLY A 75 -9.42 -5.51 -14.10
CA GLY A 75 -8.83 -6.73 -14.62
C GLY A 75 -8.90 -7.90 -13.66
N LEU A 76 -9.45 -7.70 -12.44
CA LEU A 76 -9.43 -8.75 -11.46
C LEU A 76 -10.59 -9.70 -11.62
N VAL A 77 -10.32 -10.97 -11.32
CA VAL A 77 -11.35 -11.99 -11.32
C VAL A 77 -12.27 -11.79 -10.12
N ALA A 78 -13.56 -11.97 -10.35
CA ALA A 78 -14.53 -11.84 -9.26
C ALA A 78 -14.21 -12.84 -8.15
N GLY A 79 -14.29 -12.38 -6.92
CA GLY A 79 -14.00 -13.24 -5.77
C GLY A 79 -12.55 -13.26 -5.34
N TYR A 80 -11.66 -12.68 -6.13
CA TYR A 80 -10.26 -12.56 -5.72
C TYR A 80 -10.12 -11.38 -4.79
N VAL A 81 -9.31 -11.53 -3.75
CA VAL A 81 -9.12 -10.52 -2.72
C VAL A 81 -7.65 -10.35 -2.41
N PHE A 82 -7.29 -9.16 -1.94
CA PHE A 82 -5.97 -8.91 -1.37
C PHE A 82 -6.02 -9.23 0.11
N GLU A 83 -5.01 -9.92 0.60
CA GLU A 83 -4.86 -10.21 2.02
C GLU A 83 -3.46 -9.83 2.44
N GLU A 84 -3.32 -9.36 3.68
CA GLU A 84 -1.99 -9.07 4.20
C GLU A 84 -1.26 -10.40 4.42
N ASP A 85 0.04 -10.40 4.10
CA ASP A 85 0.82 -11.63 4.13
C ASP A 85 2.04 -11.46 5.01
N GLY A 86 1.83 -10.92 6.20
CA GLY A 86 2.90 -10.75 7.17
C GLY A 86 2.71 -9.48 7.98
N PRO A 87 3.70 -9.15 8.78
CA PRO A 87 3.58 -7.98 9.65
C PRO A 87 3.72 -6.69 8.86
N ARG A 88 3.28 -5.61 9.49
CA ARG A 88 3.44 -4.28 8.93
C ARG A 88 4.73 -3.71 9.46
N TYR A 89 5.70 -3.52 8.58
CA TYR A 89 7.02 -3.02 8.93
C TYR A 89 7.07 -1.51 8.83
N GLU A 90 7.86 -0.89 9.69
CA GLU A 90 8.08 0.54 9.59
C GLU A 90 9.43 0.92 10.16
N VAL A 91 10.08 1.88 9.54
CA VAL A 91 11.30 2.48 10.06
C VAL A 91 11.40 3.87 9.44
N ALA A 92 11.63 4.87 10.26
CA ALA A 92 11.76 6.27 9.84
C ALA A 92 10.51 6.64 9.01
N ASP A 93 10.68 7.06 7.79
CA ASP A 93 9.58 7.45 6.92
C ASP A 93 9.23 6.37 5.91
N THR A 94 9.60 5.13 6.18
CA THR A 94 9.37 4.02 5.25
C THR A 94 8.54 2.95 5.94
N ALA A 95 7.60 2.39 5.22
CA ALA A 95 6.78 1.28 5.72
C ALA A 95 6.62 0.25 4.63
N ALA A 96 6.42 -1.00 5.02
CA ALA A 96 6.29 -2.07 4.04
C ALA A 96 5.31 -3.12 4.51
N LEU A 97 4.60 -3.71 3.55
CA LEU A 97 3.60 -4.73 3.82
C LEU A 97 3.57 -5.71 2.66
N ALA A 98 3.79 -6.98 2.97
CA ALA A 98 3.61 -8.02 1.97
C ALA A 98 2.13 -8.34 1.84
N TRP A 99 1.72 -8.70 0.64
CA TRP A 99 0.33 -9.06 0.38
C TRP A 99 0.28 -10.28 -0.54
N ARG A 100 -0.87 -10.93 -0.50
CA ARG A 100 -1.17 -12.00 -1.42
C ARG A 100 -2.54 -11.72 -2.03
N PHE A 101 -2.76 -12.25 -3.21
CA PHE A 101 -3.96 -11.98 -3.99
C PHE A 101 -4.46 -13.27 -4.61
N GLY A 102 -5.75 -13.48 -4.54
CA GLY A 102 -6.40 -14.65 -5.14
C GLY A 102 -7.70 -14.95 -4.45
N PRO A 103 -8.26 -16.14 -4.68
CA PRO A 103 -9.40 -16.58 -3.87
C PRO A 103 -8.98 -16.63 -2.41
N PRO A 104 -9.89 -16.36 -1.49
CA PRO A 104 -9.55 -16.39 -0.07
C PRO A 104 -8.85 -17.70 0.29
N GLY A 105 -7.68 -17.58 0.90
CA GLY A 105 -6.90 -18.73 1.31
C GLY A 105 -6.17 -19.48 0.21
N LYS A 106 -6.30 -19.05 -1.05
CA LYS A 106 -5.65 -19.71 -2.18
C LYS A 106 -5.00 -18.67 -3.08
N PRO A 107 -3.91 -18.05 -2.63
CA PRO A 107 -3.31 -16.95 -3.39
C PRO A 107 -2.74 -17.44 -4.73
N VAL A 108 -2.89 -16.60 -5.73
CA VAL A 108 -2.31 -16.83 -7.04
C VAL A 108 -1.20 -15.83 -7.34
N ALA A 109 -1.09 -14.78 -6.54
CA ALA A 109 -0.06 -13.77 -6.72
C ALA A 109 0.36 -13.25 -5.35
N ARG A 110 1.60 -12.78 -5.27
CA ARG A 110 2.15 -12.20 -4.05
C ARG A 110 3.00 -11.01 -4.41
N GLY A 111 3.09 -10.09 -3.47
CA GLY A 111 3.91 -8.91 -3.68
C GLY A 111 4.23 -8.21 -2.38
N LEU A 112 4.88 -7.07 -2.53
CA LEU A 112 5.32 -6.25 -1.41
C LEU A 112 5.11 -4.80 -1.78
N ASP A 113 4.43 -4.06 -0.93
CA ASP A 113 4.30 -2.62 -1.10
C ASP A 113 5.26 -1.93 -0.16
N VAL A 114 6.01 -0.97 -0.70
CA VAL A 114 6.92 -0.14 0.08
C VAL A 114 6.45 1.30 -0.03
N LEU A 115 6.17 1.92 1.10
CA LEU A 115 5.65 3.27 1.15
C LEU A 115 6.69 4.22 1.70
N THR A 116 6.76 5.41 1.11
CA THR A 116 7.48 6.53 1.69
C THR A 116 6.44 7.51 2.22
N ILE A 117 6.67 8.00 3.44
CA ILE A 117 5.72 8.82 4.16
C ILE A 117 6.28 10.21 4.35
N ARG A 118 5.47 11.24 4.11
CA ARG A 118 5.85 12.62 4.29
C ARG A 118 4.67 13.37 4.88
N ASP A 119 4.89 14.00 6.02
CA ASP A 119 3.86 14.80 6.68
C ASP A 119 2.57 14.02 6.95
N GLY A 120 2.74 12.77 7.38
CA GLY A 120 1.58 11.96 7.75
C GLY A 120 0.81 11.36 6.59
N ARG A 121 1.34 11.45 5.37
CA ARG A 121 0.70 10.91 4.18
C ARG A 121 1.72 10.15 3.36
N VAL A 122 1.23 9.30 2.49
CA VAL A 122 2.09 8.54 1.61
C VAL A 122 2.50 9.40 0.44
N SER A 123 3.81 9.60 0.26
CA SER A 123 4.34 10.37 -0.86
C SER A 123 4.86 9.47 -1.96
N GLY A 124 5.06 8.20 -1.70
CA GLY A 124 5.52 7.27 -2.73
C GLY A 124 5.12 5.85 -2.39
N VAL A 125 4.81 5.09 -3.41
CA VAL A 125 4.49 3.67 -3.30
C VAL A 125 5.28 2.95 -4.37
N ILE A 126 5.96 1.87 -3.96
CA ILE A 126 6.59 0.96 -4.92
C ILE A 126 5.99 -0.40 -4.67
N THR A 127 5.37 -0.97 -5.69
CA THR A 127 4.79 -2.30 -5.61
C THR A 127 5.70 -3.27 -6.33
N LEU A 128 6.24 -4.21 -5.55
CA LEU A 128 7.13 -5.25 -6.06
C LEU A 128 6.36 -6.54 -6.16
N ILE A 129 6.52 -7.24 -7.27
CA ILE A 129 5.80 -8.48 -7.52
C ILE A 129 6.73 -9.66 -7.26
N HIS A 130 6.24 -10.66 -6.57
CA HIS A 130 7.04 -11.86 -6.26
C HIS A 130 7.48 -12.52 -7.57
N PRO A 131 8.77 -12.79 -7.71
CA PRO A 131 9.30 -13.23 -9.02
C PRO A 131 8.82 -14.57 -9.48
N GLU A 132 8.30 -15.41 -8.61
CA GLU A 132 7.90 -16.75 -9.00
C GLU A 132 6.42 -16.93 -9.22
N GLN A 133 5.66 -15.87 -9.10
CA GLN A 133 4.23 -16.09 -9.06
C GLN A 133 3.62 -16.37 -10.40
N ASP A 134 4.29 -16.05 -11.45
CA ASP A 134 3.74 -16.28 -12.76
C ASP A 134 4.13 -17.63 -13.32
N ALA A 135 4.80 -18.40 -12.58
CA ALA A 135 5.27 -19.70 -13.05
C ALA A 135 4.14 -20.69 -13.22
#